data_bc0b555bc1a4d355c3209661bc92deec
#
_entry.id   bc0b555bc1a4d355c3209661bc92deec
#
_cell.length_a   1.000
_cell.length_b   1.000
_cell.length_c   1.000
_cell.angle_alpha   90.00
_cell.angle_beta   90.00
_cell.angle_gamma   90.00
#
_symmetry.space_group_name_H-M   'P 1'
#
loop_
_entity.id
_entity.type
_entity.pdbx_description
1 polymer ?
#
loop_
_entity_poly.entity_id
_entity_poly.type
_entity_poly.pdbx_seq_one_letter_code
_entity_poly.pdbx_strand_id
1 'polypeptide(L)'
;MNLVAELKDEILRMAAGNLRDSVPNMGQDEIGIIAEELDNLRAALQDTLVREKESRRANQDLITAMSHDLRTPLTILNGYLEVLRLNRNPEMHEEYLKRCLQKTSDIREMTDRMFEYALVFEEGEEPKVKEIPIKFFRDCINEHSDFIRLAGFQTEMEYTYVERWITGDKGMIKRILSNLFSNILKYGDKSSPVFIKGSFTKQSYILEISNTVKQQNTGVESNHIGLMSVEKMMHQLGGESTFSEKNGSFAVELKFSLVH
;
A
#
# COMPACT_ATOMS: atom_id res chain seq x y z
N MET A 1 -28.61 -12.27 45.66
CA MET A 1 -28.49 -12.42 44.19
C MET A 1 -27.10 -13.02 43.96
N ASN A 2 -26.96 -13.97 43.08
CA ASN A 2 -25.63 -14.61 42.91
C ASN A 2 -24.88 -13.88 41.79
N LEU A 3 -24.05 -12.89 42.13
CA LEU A 3 -23.28 -12.05 41.21
C LEU A 3 -22.44 -12.88 40.23
N VAL A 4 -21.95 -14.04 40.64
CA VAL A 4 -21.21 -14.96 39.78
C VAL A 4 -22.10 -15.57 38.70
N ALA A 5 -23.38 -15.82 38.99
CA ALA A 5 -24.32 -16.31 37.99
C ALA A 5 -24.69 -15.23 36.97
N GLU A 6 -24.82 -13.98 37.39
CA GLU A 6 -25.06 -12.84 36.50
C GLU A 6 -23.88 -12.59 35.57
N LEU A 7 -22.64 -12.59 36.11
CA LEU A 7 -21.43 -12.45 35.33
C LEU A 7 -21.28 -13.57 34.26
N LYS A 8 -21.59 -14.81 34.66
CA LYS A 8 -21.63 -15.95 33.71
C LYS A 8 -22.61 -15.73 32.61
N ASP A 9 -23.82 -15.23 32.90
CA ASP A 9 -24.86 -15.01 31.92
C ASP A 9 -24.46 -13.88 30.93
N GLU A 10 -23.78 -12.83 31.40
CA GLU A 10 -23.22 -11.78 30.55
C GLU A 10 -22.12 -12.32 29.63
N ILE A 11 -21.22 -13.14 30.13
CA ILE A 11 -20.19 -13.80 29.30
C ILE A 11 -20.83 -14.66 28.20
N LEU A 12 -21.89 -15.40 28.52
CA LEU A 12 -22.59 -16.21 27.54
C LEU A 12 -23.32 -15.36 26.48
N ARG A 13 -23.88 -14.21 26.86
CA ARG A 13 -24.47 -13.24 25.92
C ARG A 13 -23.42 -12.67 24.97
N MET A 14 -22.27 -12.27 25.51
CA MET A 14 -21.13 -11.79 24.70
C MET A 14 -20.64 -12.86 23.74
N ALA A 15 -20.49 -14.11 24.20
CA ALA A 15 -20.08 -15.25 23.38
C ALA A 15 -21.10 -15.56 22.27
N ALA A 16 -22.39 -15.26 22.49
CA ALA A 16 -23.44 -15.37 21.48
C ALA A 16 -23.50 -14.17 20.51
N GLY A 17 -22.55 -13.21 20.62
CA GLY A 17 -22.41 -12.06 19.72
C GLY A 17 -23.17 -10.80 20.17
N ASN A 18 -23.80 -10.78 21.33
CA ASN A 18 -24.39 -9.56 21.88
C ASN A 18 -23.33 -8.74 22.63
N LEU A 19 -22.74 -7.78 21.93
CA LEU A 19 -21.74 -6.85 22.47
C LEU A 19 -22.31 -5.44 22.67
N ARG A 20 -23.61 -5.22 22.47
CA ARG A 20 -24.20 -3.88 22.53
C ARG A 20 -24.44 -3.40 23.95
N ASP A 21 -24.85 -4.32 24.82
CA ASP A 21 -25.21 -4.00 26.20
C ASP A 21 -23.96 -4.00 27.07
N SER A 22 -23.77 -2.97 27.89
CA SER A 22 -22.66 -2.90 28.84
C SER A 22 -22.86 -3.88 29.98
N VAL A 23 -21.77 -4.43 30.48
CA VAL A 23 -21.80 -5.26 31.69
C VAL A 23 -22.20 -4.40 32.88
N PRO A 24 -23.22 -4.79 33.67
CA PRO A 24 -23.66 -3.98 34.83
C PRO A 24 -22.55 -3.85 35.87
N ASN A 25 -22.52 -2.70 36.53
CA ASN A 25 -21.61 -2.51 37.66
C ASN A 25 -22.01 -3.45 38.82
N MET A 26 -21.11 -4.34 39.22
CA MET A 26 -21.37 -5.38 40.22
C MET A 26 -20.73 -5.07 41.60
N GLY A 27 -20.31 -3.82 41.84
CA GLY A 27 -19.72 -3.39 43.11
C GLY A 27 -18.26 -2.98 42.97
N GLN A 28 -17.57 -2.91 44.15
CA GLN A 28 -16.14 -2.52 44.27
C GLN A 28 -15.26 -3.63 44.80
N ASP A 29 -15.80 -4.84 44.90
CA ASP A 29 -15.08 -6.04 45.29
C ASP A 29 -14.39 -6.71 44.11
N GLU A 30 -13.78 -7.86 44.29
CA GLU A 30 -13.08 -8.63 43.27
C GLU A 30 -13.99 -8.96 42.04
N ILE A 31 -15.29 -9.17 42.31
CA ILE A 31 -16.28 -9.44 41.23
C ILE A 31 -16.57 -8.16 40.46
N GLY A 32 -16.66 -7.02 41.11
CA GLY A 32 -16.84 -5.71 40.46
C GLY A 32 -15.67 -5.36 39.55
N ILE A 33 -14.43 -5.63 39.99
CA ILE A 33 -13.23 -5.44 39.17
C ILE A 33 -13.27 -6.33 37.93
N ILE A 34 -13.65 -7.61 38.06
CA ILE A 34 -13.77 -8.54 36.93
C ILE A 34 -14.87 -8.07 35.94
N ALA A 35 -15.99 -7.56 36.44
CA ALA A 35 -17.08 -7.04 35.63
C ALA A 35 -16.65 -5.81 34.83
N GLU A 36 -15.87 -4.91 35.41
CA GLU A 36 -15.31 -3.72 34.75
C GLU A 36 -14.31 -4.11 33.63
N GLU A 37 -13.39 -5.04 33.91
CA GLU A 37 -12.45 -5.54 32.92
C GLU A 37 -13.14 -6.29 31.78
N LEU A 38 -14.22 -7.01 32.08
CA LEU A 38 -15.04 -7.67 31.08
C LEU A 38 -15.76 -6.65 30.17
N ASP A 39 -16.26 -5.54 30.72
CA ASP A 39 -16.88 -4.47 29.92
C ASP A 39 -15.84 -3.75 29.04
N ASN A 40 -14.63 -3.51 29.55
CA ASN A 40 -13.53 -2.97 28.77
C ASN A 40 -13.19 -3.89 27.59
N LEU A 41 -13.09 -5.20 27.81
CA LEU A 41 -12.85 -6.19 26.76
C LEU A 41 -13.99 -6.21 25.74
N ARG A 42 -15.26 -6.18 26.21
CA ARG A 42 -16.45 -6.09 25.35
C ARG A 42 -16.38 -4.85 24.45
N ALA A 43 -16.08 -3.69 25.03
CA ALA A 43 -16.01 -2.43 24.29
C ALA A 43 -14.89 -2.47 23.23
N ALA A 44 -13.70 -2.98 23.57
CA ALA A 44 -12.60 -3.15 22.65
C ALA A 44 -12.94 -4.12 21.49
N LEU A 45 -13.61 -5.23 21.80
CA LEU A 45 -14.06 -6.21 20.79
C LEU A 45 -15.12 -5.60 19.88
N GLN A 46 -16.09 -4.86 20.42
CA GLN A 46 -17.11 -4.17 19.65
C GLN A 46 -16.50 -3.14 18.68
N ASP A 47 -15.56 -2.31 19.15
CA ASP A 47 -14.86 -1.33 18.31
C ASP A 47 -14.09 -2.02 17.19
N THR A 48 -13.40 -3.12 17.48
CA THR A 48 -12.69 -3.92 16.49
C THR A 48 -13.63 -4.47 15.41
N LEU A 49 -14.76 -5.04 15.81
CA LEU A 49 -15.76 -5.57 14.85
C LEU A 49 -16.42 -4.48 14.01
N VAL A 50 -16.65 -3.28 14.57
CA VAL A 50 -17.20 -2.15 13.81
C VAL A 50 -16.18 -1.71 12.76
N ARG A 51 -14.92 -1.52 13.15
CA ARG A 51 -13.83 -1.14 12.22
C ARG A 51 -13.64 -2.17 11.12
N GLU A 52 -13.65 -3.46 11.47
CA GLU A 52 -13.55 -4.55 10.48
C GLU A 52 -14.69 -4.49 9.47
N LYS A 53 -15.93 -4.31 9.97
CA LYS A 53 -17.12 -4.21 9.10
C LYS A 53 -17.08 -3.00 8.18
N GLU A 54 -16.65 -1.85 8.68
CA GLU A 54 -16.48 -0.62 7.89
C GLU A 54 -15.38 -0.79 6.84
N SER A 55 -14.26 -1.39 7.20
CA SER A 55 -13.17 -1.71 6.27
C SER A 55 -13.62 -2.66 5.16
N ARG A 56 -14.33 -3.74 5.51
CA ARG A 56 -14.88 -4.68 4.52
C ARG A 56 -15.87 -4.02 3.57
N ARG A 57 -16.73 -3.14 4.10
CA ARG A 57 -17.71 -2.41 3.30
C ARG A 57 -17.03 -1.44 2.33
N ALA A 58 -16.08 -0.66 2.81
CA ALA A 58 -15.29 0.25 1.98
C ALA A 58 -14.56 -0.50 0.85
N ASN A 59 -13.99 -1.67 1.15
CA ASN A 59 -13.34 -2.51 0.14
C ASN A 59 -14.34 -3.01 -0.92
N GLN A 60 -15.55 -3.43 -0.50
CA GLN A 60 -16.57 -3.91 -1.42
C GLN A 60 -17.12 -2.81 -2.32
N ASP A 61 -17.36 -1.62 -1.77
CA ASP A 61 -17.82 -0.44 -2.51
C ASP A 61 -16.76 -0.02 -3.52
N LEU A 62 -15.49 -0.07 -3.15
CA LEU A 62 -14.36 0.21 -4.02
C LEU A 62 -14.28 -0.77 -5.20
N ILE A 63 -14.28 -2.09 -4.93
CA ILE A 63 -14.23 -3.13 -5.97
C ILE A 63 -15.39 -2.94 -6.96
N THR A 64 -16.56 -2.59 -6.47
CA THR A 64 -17.74 -2.34 -7.31
C THR A 64 -17.56 -1.12 -8.20
N ALA A 65 -17.08 0.00 -7.64
CA ALA A 65 -16.80 1.23 -8.38
C ALA A 65 -15.73 0.99 -9.45
N MET A 66 -14.61 0.36 -9.07
CA MET A 66 -13.49 0.09 -9.99
C MET A 66 -13.87 -0.89 -11.11
N SER A 67 -14.73 -1.88 -10.81
CA SER A 67 -15.25 -2.81 -11.84
C SER A 67 -16.09 -2.08 -12.89
N HIS A 68 -16.84 -1.07 -12.47
CA HIS A 68 -17.59 -0.21 -13.38
C HIS A 68 -16.65 0.64 -14.24
N ASP A 69 -15.65 1.25 -13.61
CA ASP A 69 -14.71 2.15 -14.26
C ASP A 69 -13.77 1.42 -15.24
N LEU A 70 -13.42 0.15 -14.97
CA LEU A 70 -12.68 -0.71 -15.90
C LEU A 70 -13.51 -1.13 -17.12
N ARG A 71 -14.82 -1.32 -16.97
CA ARG A 71 -15.69 -1.74 -18.07
C ARG A 71 -15.73 -0.72 -19.20
N THR A 72 -15.74 0.56 -18.87
CA THR A 72 -15.83 1.65 -19.85
C THR A 72 -14.63 1.66 -20.82
N PRO A 73 -13.36 1.77 -20.38
CA PRO A 73 -12.22 1.75 -21.29
C PRO A 73 -12.06 0.42 -22.04
N LEU A 74 -12.41 -0.72 -21.43
CA LEU A 74 -12.43 -2.02 -22.10
C LEU A 74 -13.44 -2.05 -23.27
N THR A 75 -14.64 -1.51 -23.06
CA THR A 75 -15.66 -1.43 -24.11
C THR A 75 -15.18 -0.54 -25.26
N ILE A 76 -14.55 0.60 -24.97
CA ILE A 76 -13.99 1.50 -25.98
C ILE A 76 -12.84 0.83 -26.73
N LEU A 77 -11.93 0.15 -26.03
CA LEU A 77 -10.82 -0.59 -26.62
C LEU A 77 -11.33 -1.66 -27.61
N ASN A 78 -12.30 -2.46 -27.16
CA ASN A 78 -12.93 -3.46 -28.02
C ASN A 78 -13.59 -2.84 -29.26
N GLY A 79 -14.24 -1.66 -29.11
CA GLY A 79 -14.82 -0.93 -30.22
C GLY A 79 -13.78 -0.52 -31.28
N TYR A 80 -12.64 0.04 -30.84
CA TYR A 80 -11.54 0.39 -31.78
C TYR A 80 -10.95 -0.85 -32.46
N LEU A 81 -10.73 -1.93 -31.72
CA LEU A 81 -10.21 -3.19 -32.28
C LEU A 81 -11.18 -3.79 -33.32
N GLU A 82 -12.49 -3.71 -33.06
CA GLU A 82 -13.50 -4.17 -34.03
C GLU A 82 -13.52 -3.35 -35.30
N VAL A 83 -13.39 -2.01 -35.21
CA VAL A 83 -13.27 -1.11 -36.38
C VAL A 83 -12.02 -1.45 -37.18
N LEU A 84 -10.88 -1.68 -36.53
CA LEU A 84 -9.63 -2.11 -37.14
C LEU A 84 -9.78 -3.46 -37.87
N ARG A 85 -10.41 -4.44 -37.19
CA ARG A 85 -10.65 -5.77 -37.75
C ARG A 85 -11.51 -5.73 -39.02
N LEU A 86 -12.53 -4.86 -39.02
CA LEU A 86 -13.44 -4.70 -40.16
C LEU A 86 -12.87 -3.86 -41.30
N ASN A 87 -11.70 -3.26 -41.10
CA ASN A 87 -10.99 -2.43 -42.10
C ASN A 87 -11.88 -1.33 -42.73
N ARG A 88 -12.82 -0.79 -41.99
CA ARG A 88 -13.82 0.17 -42.52
C ARG A 88 -13.25 1.55 -42.83
N ASN A 89 -12.13 1.94 -42.18
CA ASN A 89 -11.47 3.24 -42.40
C ASN A 89 -9.93 3.05 -42.40
N PRO A 90 -9.32 2.59 -43.50
CA PRO A 90 -7.89 2.29 -43.53
C PRO A 90 -6.99 3.50 -43.22
N GLU A 91 -7.40 4.69 -43.60
CA GLU A 91 -6.71 5.96 -43.34
C GLU A 91 -6.66 6.35 -41.85
N MET A 92 -7.55 5.80 -41.04
CA MET A 92 -7.63 6.04 -39.58
C MET A 92 -6.96 4.94 -38.75
N HIS A 93 -6.35 3.93 -39.40
CA HIS A 93 -5.78 2.77 -38.67
C HIS A 93 -4.73 3.17 -37.65
N GLU A 94 -3.81 4.05 -37.99
CA GLU A 94 -2.74 4.49 -37.10
C GLU A 94 -3.31 5.25 -35.89
N GLU A 95 -4.31 6.09 -36.10
CA GLU A 95 -4.98 6.79 -35.00
C GLU A 95 -5.73 5.84 -34.11
N TYR A 96 -6.47 4.85 -34.62
CA TYR A 96 -7.15 3.85 -33.85
C TYR A 96 -6.19 2.97 -33.05
N LEU A 97 -5.04 2.58 -33.62
CA LEU A 97 -3.98 1.88 -32.89
C LEU A 97 -3.43 2.71 -31.73
N LYS A 98 -3.17 4.00 -31.96
CA LYS A 98 -2.71 4.91 -30.90
C LYS A 98 -3.75 5.02 -29.78
N ARG A 99 -5.03 5.10 -30.12
CA ARG A 99 -6.12 5.12 -29.13
C ARG A 99 -6.24 3.80 -28.36
N CYS A 100 -6.03 2.65 -29.03
CA CYS A 100 -5.97 1.34 -28.37
C CYS A 100 -4.82 1.28 -27.35
N LEU A 101 -3.61 1.71 -27.72
CA LEU A 101 -2.45 1.77 -26.84
C LEU A 101 -2.70 2.70 -25.64
N GLN A 102 -3.32 3.86 -25.87
CA GLN A 102 -3.71 4.77 -24.79
C GLN A 102 -4.70 4.10 -23.82
N LYS A 103 -5.76 3.44 -24.34
CA LYS A 103 -6.75 2.75 -23.49
C LYS A 103 -6.15 1.57 -22.74
N THR A 104 -5.19 0.87 -23.31
CA THR A 104 -4.45 -0.18 -22.61
C THR A 104 -3.63 0.40 -21.45
N SER A 105 -3.01 1.57 -21.66
CA SER A 105 -2.30 2.28 -20.57
C SER A 105 -3.25 2.74 -19.45
N ASP A 106 -4.42 3.29 -19.83
CA ASP A 106 -5.43 3.73 -18.86
C ASP A 106 -5.92 2.53 -18.00
N ILE A 107 -6.19 1.38 -18.63
CA ILE A 107 -6.61 0.14 -17.94
C ILE A 107 -5.51 -0.34 -16.99
N ARG A 108 -4.25 -0.33 -17.43
CA ARG A 108 -3.12 -0.72 -16.62
C ARG A 108 -3.00 0.16 -15.38
N GLU A 109 -3.11 1.48 -15.55
CA GLU A 109 -3.08 2.41 -14.42
C GLU A 109 -4.24 2.18 -13.43
N MET A 110 -5.44 1.88 -13.93
CA MET A 110 -6.60 1.53 -13.08
C MET A 110 -6.38 0.21 -12.33
N THR A 111 -5.82 -0.82 -12.98
CA THR A 111 -5.50 -2.09 -12.31
C THR A 111 -4.41 -1.94 -11.27
N ASP A 112 -3.38 -1.14 -11.55
CA ASP A 112 -2.32 -0.85 -10.58
C ASP A 112 -2.91 -0.16 -9.33
N ARG A 113 -3.79 0.83 -9.51
CA ARG A 113 -4.53 1.47 -8.41
C ARG A 113 -5.41 0.47 -7.64
N MET A 114 -6.09 -0.43 -8.33
CA MET A 114 -6.92 -1.46 -7.68
C MET A 114 -6.08 -2.38 -6.78
N PHE A 115 -4.90 -2.80 -7.25
CA PHE A 115 -3.97 -3.59 -6.43
C PHE A 115 -3.43 -2.79 -5.24
N GLU A 116 -3.13 -1.51 -5.40
CA GLU A 116 -2.70 -0.63 -4.32
C GLU A 116 -3.80 -0.51 -3.24
N TYR A 117 -5.06 -0.35 -3.64
CA TYR A 117 -6.20 -0.31 -2.72
C TYR A 117 -6.42 -1.64 -2.01
N ALA A 118 -6.40 -2.76 -2.74
CA ALA A 118 -6.58 -4.08 -2.16
C ALA A 118 -5.53 -4.33 -1.05
N LEU A 119 -4.28 -3.95 -1.28
CA LEU A 119 -3.20 -4.08 -0.30
C LEU A 119 -3.43 -3.21 0.96
N VAL A 120 -4.10 -2.06 0.84
CA VAL A 120 -4.38 -1.19 2.00
C VAL A 120 -5.50 -1.78 2.88
N PHE A 121 -6.49 -2.45 2.29
CA PHE A 121 -7.69 -2.90 2.99
C PHE A 121 -7.76 -4.41 3.26
N GLU A 122 -6.97 -5.23 2.57
CA GLU A 122 -6.83 -6.63 2.96
C GLU A 122 -5.93 -6.75 4.19
N GLU A 123 -6.37 -7.52 5.20
CA GLU A 123 -5.47 -8.19 6.12
C GLU A 123 -4.72 -9.21 5.25
N GLY A 124 -3.59 -8.75 4.66
CA GLY A 124 -2.83 -9.51 3.69
C GLY A 124 -2.38 -10.86 4.26
N GLU A 125 -2.15 -11.84 3.38
CA GLU A 125 -1.39 -13.04 3.73
C GLU A 125 -0.18 -12.63 4.56
N GLU A 126 0.07 -13.34 5.66
CA GLU A 126 1.27 -13.12 6.47
C GLU A 126 2.49 -13.10 5.56
N PRO A 127 3.35 -12.09 5.65
CA PRO A 127 4.51 -11.98 4.77
C PRO A 127 5.36 -13.25 4.89
N LYS A 128 5.76 -13.81 3.76
CA LYS A 128 6.70 -14.95 3.72
C LYS A 128 8.10 -14.47 4.05
N VAL A 129 8.26 -14.08 5.32
CA VAL A 129 9.48 -13.48 5.84
C VAL A 129 10.64 -14.47 5.73
N LYS A 130 11.71 -14.05 5.05
CA LYS A 130 12.95 -14.81 4.86
C LYS A 130 14.15 -13.88 4.99
N GLU A 131 15.31 -14.48 5.15
CA GLU A 131 16.57 -13.75 5.03
C GLU A 131 16.82 -13.36 3.57
N ILE A 132 17.04 -12.08 3.32
CA ILE A 132 17.24 -11.51 1.99
C ILE A 132 18.59 -10.80 1.97
N PRO A 133 19.51 -11.15 1.03
CA PRO A 133 20.78 -10.46 0.93
C PRO A 133 20.57 -9.02 0.44
N ILE A 134 21.33 -8.07 0.98
CA ILE A 134 21.29 -6.66 0.56
C ILE A 134 21.54 -6.49 -0.94
N LYS A 135 22.31 -7.39 -1.54
CA LYS A 135 22.50 -7.44 -3.00
C LYS A 135 21.18 -7.43 -3.76
N PHE A 136 20.13 -8.08 -3.23
CA PHE A 136 18.80 -8.11 -3.86
C PHE A 136 18.19 -6.70 -4.02
N PHE A 137 18.36 -5.82 -3.00
CA PHE A 137 17.89 -4.43 -3.11
C PHE A 137 18.64 -3.69 -4.22
N ARG A 138 19.97 -3.83 -4.26
CA ARG A 138 20.79 -3.20 -5.29
C ARG A 138 20.36 -3.64 -6.69
N ASP A 139 20.14 -4.93 -6.88
CA ASP A 139 19.73 -5.48 -8.18
C ASP A 139 18.36 -4.92 -8.60
N CYS A 140 17.38 -4.89 -7.69
CA CYS A 140 16.05 -4.30 -7.95
C CYS A 140 16.13 -2.78 -8.21
N ILE A 141 16.93 -2.05 -7.43
CA ILE A 141 17.07 -0.60 -7.60
C ILE A 141 17.76 -0.28 -8.93
N ASN A 142 18.79 -1.05 -9.34
CA ASN A 142 19.43 -0.88 -10.63
C ASN A 142 18.44 -1.08 -11.78
N GLU A 143 17.60 -2.13 -11.73
CA GLU A 143 16.57 -2.39 -12.72
C GLU A 143 15.60 -1.19 -12.87
N HIS A 144 15.09 -0.69 -11.74
CA HIS A 144 14.20 0.48 -11.76
C HIS A 144 14.91 1.77 -12.20
N SER A 145 16.17 1.95 -11.81
CA SER A 145 16.98 3.13 -12.18
C SER A 145 17.26 3.17 -13.67
N ASP A 146 17.54 2.02 -14.28
CA ASP A 146 17.71 1.94 -15.74
C ASP A 146 16.40 2.33 -16.44
N PHE A 147 15.25 1.92 -15.91
CA PHE A 147 13.96 2.29 -16.48
C PHE A 147 13.69 3.81 -16.39
N ILE A 148 13.93 4.45 -15.24
CA ILE A 148 13.73 5.91 -15.11
C ILE A 148 14.75 6.70 -15.93
N ARG A 149 15.99 6.20 -16.13
CA ARG A 149 16.98 6.79 -17.04
C ARG A 149 16.48 6.79 -18.50
N LEU A 150 15.89 5.69 -18.96
CA LEU A 150 15.25 5.61 -20.27
C LEU A 150 14.10 6.63 -20.41
N ALA A 151 13.41 6.94 -19.32
CA ALA A 151 12.39 7.98 -19.27
C ALA A 151 12.96 9.41 -19.19
N GLY A 152 14.29 9.57 -19.15
CA GLY A 152 14.98 10.86 -19.19
C GLY A 152 15.35 11.46 -17.82
N PHE A 153 15.32 10.68 -16.75
CA PHE A 153 15.82 11.09 -15.44
C PHE A 153 17.33 10.82 -15.31
N GLN A 154 18.00 11.65 -14.55
CA GLN A 154 19.37 11.36 -14.05
C GLN A 154 19.26 10.69 -12.68
N THR A 155 20.18 9.77 -12.36
CA THR A 155 20.21 9.08 -11.07
C THR A 155 21.60 9.16 -10.47
N GLU A 156 21.68 9.51 -9.19
CA GLU A 156 22.91 9.46 -8.39
C GLU A 156 22.73 8.42 -7.29
N MET A 157 23.66 7.46 -7.20
CA MET A 157 23.57 6.34 -6.29
C MET A 157 24.78 6.25 -5.38
N GLU A 158 24.52 6.17 -4.08
CA GLU A 158 25.55 5.99 -3.05
C GLU A 158 25.22 4.73 -2.24
N TYR A 159 26.03 3.68 -2.39
CA TYR A 159 25.87 2.44 -1.63
C TYR A 159 27.14 2.10 -0.84
N THR A 160 26.95 1.83 0.44
CA THR A 160 27.95 1.13 1.23
C THR A 160 27.85 -0.36 0.94
N TYR A 161 28.88 -0.96 0.32
CA TYR A 161 28.86 -2.39 0.04
C TYR A 161 29.27 -3.18 1.29
N VAL A 162 28.33 -3.93 1.84
CA VAL A 162 28.55 -4.89 2.92
C VAL A 162 27.72 -6.14 2.63
N GLU A 163 28.31 -7.32 2.71
CA GLU A 163 27.54 -8.57 2.68
C GLU A 163 26.76 -8.75 3.97
N ARG A 164 25.51 -8.32 3.95
CA ARG A 164 24.55 -8.44 5.06
C ARG A 164 23.20 -8.90 4.55
N TRP A 165 22.40 -9.35 5.48
CA TRP A 165 21.06 -9.87 5.23
C TRP A 165 20.06 -9.08 6.04
N ILE A 166 18.86 -8.88 5.48
CA ILE A 166 17.71 -8.35 6.17
C ILE A 166 16.64 -9.43 6.31
N THR A 167 15.74 -9.22 7.24
CA THR A 167 14.49 -9.98 7.35
C THR A 167 13.42 -9.32 6.49
N GLY A 168 12.79 -10.07 5.56
CA GLY A 168 11.77 -9.48 4.69
C GLY A 168 11.11 -10.46 3.72
N ASP A 169 10.26 -9.93 2.86
CA ASP A 169 9.61 -10.63 1.74
C ASP A 169 10.03 -9.99 0.41
N LYS A 170 10.58 -10.79 -0.51
CA LYS A 170 11.05 -10.31 -1.81
C LYS A 170 9.96 -9.69 -2.67
N GLY A 171 8.75 -10.24 -2.60
CA GLY A 171 7.59 -9.74 -3.36
C GLY A 171 7.16 -8.35 -2.85
N MET A 172 7.06 -8.19 -1.53
CA MET A 172 6.73 -6.91 -0.91
C MET A 172 7.80 -5.85 -1.19
N ILE A 173 9.08 -6.20 -1.07
CA ILE A 173 10.19 -5.28 -1.37
C ILE A 173 10.13 -4.79 -2.83
N LYS A 174 9.91 -5.70 -3.79
CA LYS A 174 9.74 -5.31 -5.20
C LYS A 174 8.57 -4.35 -5.38
N ARG A 175 7.44 -4.58 -4.72
CA ARG A 175 6.25 -3.71 -4.78
C ARG A 175 6.51 -2.34 -4.15
N ILE A 176 7.19 -2.30 -3.00
CA ILE A 176 7.60 -1.04 -2.35
C ILE A 176 8.43 -0.21 -3.34
N LEU A 177 9.48 -0.80 -3.92
CA LEU A 177 10.34 -0.12 -4.88
C LEU A 177 9.56 0.31 -6.13
N SER A 178 8.72 -0.55 -6.70
CA SER A 178 7.87 -0.23 -7.85
C SER A 178 6.97 0.99 -7.59
N ASN A 179 6.34 1.07 -6.42
CA ASN A 179 5.51 2.21 -6.03
C ASN A 179 6.33 3.50 -5.94
N LEU A 180 7.51 3.46 -5.33
CA LEU A 180 8.36 4.64 -5.19
C LEU A 180 8.89 5.12 -6.56
N PHE A 181 9.36 4.22 -7.41
CA PHE A 181 9.85 4.59 -8.75
C PHE A 181 8.71 5.03 -9.70
N SER A 182 7.51 4.46 -9.56
CA SER A 182 6.32 4.94 -10.27
C SER A 182 5.96 6.38 -9.87
N ASN A 183 6.06 6.71 -8.59
CA ASN A 183 5.86 8.08 -8.09
C ASN A 183 6.90 9.05 -8.69
N ILE A 184 8.17 8.65 -8.77
CA ILE A 184 9.21 9.46 -9.43
C ILE A 184 8.85 9.73 -10.89
N LEU A 185 8.41 8.72 -11.64
CA LEU A 185 8.01 8.89 -13.05
C LEU A 185 6.82 9.84 -13.22
N LYS A 186 5.83 9.77 -12.32
CA LYS A 186 4.61 10.59 -12.38
C LYS A 186 4.87 12.04 -11.95
N TYR A 187 5.55 12.24 -10.85
CA TYR A 187 5.64 13.52 -10.15
C TYR A 187 7.05 14.15 -10.18
N GLY A 188 8.08 13.40 -10.49
CA GLY A 188 9.47 13.85 -10.47
C GLY A 188 9.77 14.89 -11.56
N ASP A 189 10.59 15.89 -11.21
CA ASP A 189 11.19 16.83 -12.15
C ASP A 189 12.48 16.23 -12.72
N LYS A 190 12.60 16.22 -14.05
CA LYS A 190 13.76 15.67 -14.77
C LYS A 190 14.96 16.62 -14.78
N SER A 191 14.78 17.86 -14.35
CA SER A 191 15.87 18.86 -14.29
C SER A 191 16.87 18.59 -13.18
N SER A 192 16.49 17.76 -12.20
CA SER A 192 17.33 17.39 -11.06
C SER A 192 17.50 15.87 -10.98
N PRO A 193 18.65 15.36 -10.51
CA PRO A 193 18.85 13.94 -10.35
C PRO A 193 17.98 13.34 -9.24
N VAL A 194 17.67 12.06 -9.38
CA VAL A 194 17.10 11.22 -8.32
C VAL A 194 18.26 10.68 -7.50
N PHE A 195 18.27 10.98 -6.21
CA PHE A 195 19.30 10.51 -5.28
C PHE A 195 18.83 9.23 -4.60
N ILE A 196 19.67 8.21 -4.59
CA ILE A 196 19.39 6.92 -3.97
C ILE A 196 20.59 6.55 -3.10
N LYS A 197 20.35 6.39 -1.80
CA LYS A 197 21.41 6.09 -0.84
C LYS A 197 21.05 4.87 -0.02
N GLY A 198 21.98 3.91 0.05
CA GLY A 198 21.91 2.75 0.93
C GLY A 198 22.97 2.83 2.02
N SER A 199 22.55 2.86 3.28
CA SER A 199 23.42 2.97 4.44
C SER A 199 23.07 1.95 5.52
N PHE A 200 23.97 1.78 6.50
CA PHE A 200 23.79 0.83 7.60
C PHE A 200 23.90 1.52 8.96
N THR A 201 23.04 1.13 9.87
CA THR A 201 23.23 1.31 11.30
C THR A 201 23.70 -0.01 11.93
N LYS A 202 23.80 -0.05 13.26
CA LYS A 202 24.15 -1.30 13.97
C LYS A 202 23.08 -2.40 13.76
N GLN A 203 21.81 -2.04 13.61
CA GLN A 203 20.68 -2.96 13.62
C GLN A 203 19.81 -2.91 12.36
N SER A 204 20.06 -1.93 11.46
CA SER A 204 19.16 -1.71 10.34
C SER A 204 19.92 -1.36 9.06
N TYR A 205 19.36 -1.73 7.92
CA TYR A 205 19.65 -1.18 6.61
C TYR A 205 18.68 -0.03 6.32
N ILE A 206 19.21 1.11 5.90
CA ILE A 206 18.42 2.30 5.56
C ILE A 206 18.57 2.56 4.07
N LEU A 207 17.42 2.64 3.37
CA LEU A 207 17.34 3.06 1.98
C LEU A 207 16.65 4.43 1.91
N GLU A 208 17.38 5.41 1.42
CA GLU A 208 16.89 6.77 1.17
C GLU A 208 16.72 6.99 -0.33
N ILE A 209 15.57 7.52 -0.75
CA ILE A 209 15.30 7.92 -2.13
C ILE A 209 14.73 9.32 -2.11
N SER A 210 15.33 10.24 -2.88
CA SER A 210 14.82 11.60 -2.97
C SER A 210 14.86 12.14 -4.40
N ASN A 211 13.90 12.99 -4.72
CA ASN A 211 13.79 13.67 -6.02
C ASN A 211 13.12 15.03 -5.88
N THR A 212 13.37 15.93 -6.82
CA THR A 212 12.61 17.16 -6.97
C THR A 212 11.25 16.87 -7.60
N VAL A 213 10.21 17.55 -7.15
CA VAL A 213 8.82 17.41 -7.64
C VAL A 213 8.51 18.54 -8.63
N LYS A 214 7.78 18.25 -9.70
CA LYS A 214 7.31 19.27 -10.66
C LYS A 214 6.44 20.32 -9.99
N GLN A 215 6.71 21.60 -10.23
CA GLN A 215 5.96 22.72 -9.67
C GLN A 215 4.52 22.89 -10.19
N GLN A 216 4.07 22.07 -11.14
CA GLN A 216 2.72 22.15 -11.68
C GLN A 216 1.98 20.85 -11.43
N ASN A 217 1.00 20.90 -10.50
CA ASN A 217 -0.29 20.24 -10.71
C ASN A 217 -1.26 20.60 -9.57
N THR A 218 -1.83 21.79 -9.65
CA THR A 218 -3.14 22.06 -9.04
C THR A 218 -4.20 21.31 -9.87
N GLY A 219 -4.50 20.04 -9.55
CA GLY A 219 -5.59 19.33 -10.22
C GLY A 219 -5.50 17.82 -10.27
N VAL A 220 -4.34 17.21 -10.03
CA VAL A 220 -4.29 15.77 -9.77
C VAL A 220 -4.30 15.61 -8.26
N GLU A 221 -5.43 15.23 -7.69
CA GLU A 221 -5.46 14.69 -6.33
C GLU A 221 -4.38 13.62 -6.29
N SER A 222 -3.26 13.93 -5.62
CA SER A 222 -2.26 12.93 -5.31
C SER A 222 -2.93 12.01 -4.31
N ASN A 223 -3.55 10.94 -4.82
CA ASN A 223 -4.01 9.87 -3.97
C ASN A 223 -2.76 9.33 -3.29
N HIS A 224 -2.55 9.67 -2.01
CA HIS A 224 -1.46 9.17 -1.16
C HIS A 224 -1.46 7.65 -0.98
N ILE A 225 -2.26 6.95 -1.77
CA ILE A 225 -2.51 5.50 -1.70
C ILE A 225 -1.23 4.71 -1.90
N GLY A 226 -0.40 5.08 -2.88
CA GLY A 226 0.88 4.41 -3.11
C GLY A 226 1.82 4.51 -1.90
N LEU A 227 1.83 5.66 -1.21
CA LEU A 227 2.64 5.86 0.00
C LEU A 227 2.03 5.12 1.21
N MET A 228 0.70 5.13 1.35
CA MET A 228 0.01 4.33 2.38
C MET A 228 0.27 2.82 2.17
N SER A 229 0.30 2.35 0.93
CA SER A 229 0.65 0.96 0.60
C SER A 229 2.10 0.64 0.99
N VAL A 230 3.04 1.56 0.73
CA VAL A 230 4.44 1.41 1.17
C VAL A 230 4.53 1.35 2.69
N GLU A 231 3.86 2.25 3.40
CA GLU A 231 3.84 2.29 4.87
C GLU A 231 3.29 0.99 5.47
N LYS A 232 2.16 0.48 4.94
CA LYS A 232 1.58 -0.79 5.38
C LYS A 232 2.51 -1.96 5.13
N MET A 233 3.09 -2.08 3.92
CA MET A 233 4.03 -3.16 3.61
C MET A 233 5.28 -3.09 4.49
N MET A 234 5.82 -1.90 4.76
CA MET A 234 6.95 -1.72 5.68
C MET A 234 6.59 -2.17 7.09
N HIS A 235 5.42 -1.78 7.59
CA HIS A 235 4.93 -2.22 8.91
C HIS A 235 4.78 -3.76 8.97
N GLN A 236 4.22 -4.40 7.95
CA GLN A 236 4.10 -5.86 7.86
C GLN A 236 5.45 -6.57 7.85
N LEU A 237 6.49 -5.94 7.30
CA LEU A 237 7.87 -6.45 7.31
C LEU A 237 8.62 -6.17 8.63
N GLY A 238 7.96 -5.50 9.61
CA GLY A 238 8.61 -5.06 10.85
C GLY A 238 9.64 -3.95 10.63
N GLY A 239 9.52 -3.21 9.53
CA GLY A 239 10.34 -2.06 9.18
C GLY A 239 9.63 -0.73 9.47
N GLU A 240 10.34 0.36 9.20
CA GLU A 240 9.83 1.73 9.35
C GLU A 240 9.92 2.46 8.01
N SER A 241 8.96 3.36 7.73
CA SER A 241 9.01 4.27 6.58
C SER A 241 8.74 5.71 7.02
N THR A 242 9.49 6.63 6.47
CA THR A 242 9.32 8.07 6.71
C THR A 242 9.26 8.79 5.38
N PHE A 243 8.27 9.68 5.24
CA PHE A 243 8.08 10.49 4.05
C PHE A 243 8.21 11.96 4.42
N SER A 244 8.89 12.73 3.60
CA SER A 244 9.01 14.17 3.79
C SER A 244 8.95 14.91 2.46
N GLU A 245 8.22 16.03 2.46
CA GLU A 245 8.18 16.96 1.34
C GLU A 245 8.56 18.35 1.85
N LYS A 246 9.68 18.88 1.37
CA LYS A 246 10.18 20.21 1.75
C LYS A 246 10.80 20.90 0.55
N ASN A 247 10.46 22.18 0.35
CA ASN A 247 11.06 23.03 -0.68
C ASN A 247 11.01 22.45 -2.10
N GLY A 248 9.93 21.72 -2.45
CA GLY A 248 9.79 21.08 -3.75
C GLY A 248 10.63 19.81 -3.93
N SER A 249 11.22 19.29 -2.85
CA SER A 249 11.88 17.97 -2.83
C SER A 249 11.07 17.00 -2.01
N PHE A 250 10.87 15.80 -2.56
CA PHE A 250 10.26 14.67 -1.89
C PHE A 250 11.34 13.67 -1.51
N ALA A 251 11.31 13.17 -0.28
CA ALA A 251 12.24 12.18 0.22
C ALA A 251 11.53 11.08 0.99
N VAL A 252 11.99 9.85 0.78
CA VAL A 252 11.53 8.64 1.46
C VAL A 252 12.73 7.99 2.14
N GLU A 253 12.57 7.62 3.40
CA GLU A 253 13.50 6.77 4.14
C GLU A 253 12.79 5.46 4.52
N LEU A 254 13.37 4.34 4.13
CA LEU A 254 12.92 2.99 4.48
C LEU A 254 13.97 2.31 5.34
N LYS A 255 13.54 1.75 6.48
CA LYS A 255 14.43 1.12 7.45
C LYS A 255 14.05 -0.34 7.65
N PHE A 256 14.95 -1.24 7.32
CA PHE A 256 14.78 -2.69 7.41
C PHE A 256 15.65 -3.28 8.51
N SER A 257 15.14 -4.22 9.28
CA SER A 257 15.89 -4.91 10.33
C SER A 257 16.97 -5.84 9.72
N LEU A 258 18.20 -5.75 10.23
CA LEU A 258 19.28 -6.66 9.85
C LEU A 258 19.12 -8.00 10.57
N VAL A 259 19.49 -9.07 9.88
CA VAL A 259 19.67 -10.39 10.50
C VAL A 259 20.95 -10.36 11.35
N HIS A 260 20.87 -10.86 12.56
CA HIS A 260 21.99 -10.93 13.53
C HIS A 260 22.96 -12.06 13.21
#